data_c784dff9a66c35fab81d7284d940093b
#
_entry.id   c784dff9a66c35fab81d7284d940093b
#
_cell.length_a   1.000
_cell.length_b   1.000
_cell.length_c   1.000
_cell.angle_alpha   90.00
_cell.angle_beta   90.00
_cell.angle_gamma   90.00
#
_symmetry.space_group_name_H-M   'P 1'
#
loop_
_entity.id
_entity.type
_entity.pdbx_description
1 polymer ?
#
loop_
_entity_poly.entity_id
_entity_poly.type
_entity_poly.pdbx_seq_one_letter_code
_entity_poly.pdbx_strand_id
1 'polypeptide(L)'
;MTEHTLRLIDKCPKKLGAGPTAKKIFNEINQYEEVILNFEEIKFMSRSFAQEYTVQKHYSQSSITEINMAISIKKLLEVVQKDFEQTCLR
;
A
#
# COMPACT_ATOMS: atom_id res chain seq x y z
N MET A 1 15.44 -16.91 2.87
CA MET A 1 15.13 -15.54 2.48
C MET A 1 14.02 -15.52 1.44
N THR A 2 12.98 -14.77 1.68
CA THR A 2 11.83 -14.72 0.78
C THR A 2 11.64 -13.31 0.25
N GLU A 3 11.64 -13.19 -1.06
CA GLU A 3 11.38 -11.94 -1.74
C GLU A 3 10.26 -12.16 -2.74
N HIS A 4 9.35 -11.21 -2.83
CA HIS A 4 8.22 -11.33 -3.72
C HIS A 4 7.92 -9.98 -4.38
N THR A 5 7.70 -10.01 -5.69
CA THR A 5 7.28 -8.82 -6.44
C THR A 5 5.80 -8.96 -6.76
N LEU A 6 5.00 -8.00 -6.32
CA LEU A 6 3.57 -8.01 -6.54
C LEU A 6 3.16 -6.84 -7.41
N ARG A 7 2.55 -7.13 -8.57
CA ARG A 7 1.96 -6.10 -9.41
C ARG A 7 0.52 -5.89 -8.95
N LEU A 8 0.24 -4.70 -8.44
CA LEU A 8 -1.09 -4.42 -7.92
C LEU A 8 -2.18 -4.52 -8.97
N ILE A 9 -1.86 -4.19 -10.22
CA ILE A 9 -2.85 -4.26 -11.29
C ILE A 9 -3.35 -5.69 -11.53
N ASP A 10 -2.54 -6.68 -11.20
CA ASP A 10 -2.94 -8.09 -11.36
C ASP A 10 -3.86 -8.56 -10.24
N LYS A 11 -3.86 -7.87 -9.11
CA LYS A 11 -4.66 -8.26 -7.94
C LYS A 11 -5.85 -7.34 -7.70
N CYS A 12 -5.79 -6.13 -8.20
CA CYS A 12 -6.77 -5.09 -7.91
C CYS A 12 -7.18 -4.40 -9.20
N PRO A 13 -8.36 -3.76 -9.23
CA PRO A 13 -8.71 -2.90 -10.36
C PRO A 13 -7.77 -1.70 -10.41
N LYS A 14 -7.71 -1.04 -11.55
CA LYS A 14 -6.86 0.15 -11.73
C LYS A 14 -7.15 1.24 -10.70
N LYS A 15 -8.36 1.26 -10.17
CA LYS A 15 -8.77 2.20 -9.15
C LYS A 15 -8.79 1.47 -7.80
N LEU A 16 -7.92 1.89 -6.90
CA LEU A 16 -7.86 1.29 -5.57
C LEU A 16 -8.83 2.05 -4.66
N GLY A 17 -10.07 1.59 -4.65
CA GLY A 17 -11.16 2.32 -4.01
C GLY A 17 -11.65 1.80 -2.68
N ALA A 18 -11.34 0.56 -2.32
CA ALA A 18 -11.89 -0.07 -1.13
C ALA A 18 -10.81 -0.39 -0.10
N GLY A 19 -11.01 0.05 1.15
CA GLY A 19 -10.08 -0.25 2.22
C GLY A 19 -9.83 -1.74 2.44
N PRO A 20 -10.90 -2.59 2.44
CA PRO A 20 -10.70 -4.04 2.61
C PRO A 20 -9.76 -4.68 1.59
N THR A 21 -9.64 -4.08 0.39
CA THR A 21 -8.69 -4.57 -0.61
C THR A 21 -7.25 -4.46 -0.11
N ALA A 22 -6.94 -3.39 0.62
CA ALA A 22 -5.60 -3.23 1.19
C ALA A 22 -5.29 -4.34 2.19
N LYS A 23 -6.26 -4.73 3.00
CA LYS A 23 -6.07 -5.83 3.95
C LYS A 23 -5.76 -7.14 3.23
N LYS A 24 -6.45 -7.41 2.14
CA LYS A 24 -6.22 -8.62 1.35
C LYS A 24 -4.80 -8.64 0.78
N ILE A 25 -4.35 -7.48 0.27
CA ILE A 25 -3.01 -7.36 -0.26
C ILE A 25 -1.98 -7.67 0.82
N PHE A 26 -2.13 -7.09 2.00
CA PHE A 26 -1.17 -7.29 3.08
C PHE A 26 -1.23 -8.69 3.68
N ASN A 27 -2.37 -9.35 3.65
CA ASN A 27 -2.44 -10.75 4.06
C ASN A 27 -1.55 -11.62 3.18
N GLU A 28 -1.47 -11.31 1.89
CA GLU A 28 -0.57 -12.02 0.99
C GLU A 28 0.88 -11.61 1.20
N ILE A 29 1.13 -10.30 1.33
CA ILE A 29 2.47 -9.74 1.50
C ILE A 29 3.15 -10.27 2.75
N ASN A 30 2.40 -10.40 3.84
CA ASN A 30 2.98 -10.75 5.13
C ASN A 30 3.56 -12.16 5.19
N GLN A 31 3.41 -12.94 4.14
CA GLN A 31 4.05 -14.25 4.01
C GLN A 31 5.52 -14.13 3.60
N TYR A 32 5.96 -12.95 3.18
CA TYR A 32 7.30 -12.73 2.66
C TYR A 32 8.07 -11.74 3.51
N GLU A 33 9.38 -11.90 3.57
CA GLU A 33 10.22 -10.96 4.32
C GLU A 33 10.44 -9.66 3.57
N GLU A 34 10.62 -9.76 2.25
CA GLU A 34 10.84 -8.58 1.41
C GLU A 34 9.84 -8.59 0.26
N VAL A 35 9.20 -7.45 0.06
CA VAL A 35 8.18 -7.32 -0.97
C VAL A 35 8.42 -6.06 -1.78
N ILE A 36 8.33 -6.20 -3.10
CA ILE A 36 8.34 -5.07 -4.01
C ILE A 36 6.92 -4.89 -4.53
N LEU A 37 6.31 -3.76 -4.21
CA LEU A 37 4.98 -3.42 -4.70
C LEU A 37 5.09 -2.57 -5.94
N ASN A 38 4.66 -3.10 -7.07
CA ASN A 38 4.68 -2.40 -8.33
C ASN A 38 3.32 -1.74 -8.59
N PHE A 39 3.31 -0.41 -8.63
CA PHE A 39 2.10 0.38 -8.85
C PHE A 39 1.88 0.74 -10.31
N GLU A 40 2.60 0.11 -11.22
CA GLU A 40 2.45 0.36 -12.65
C GLU A 40 0.99 0.22 -13.07
N GLU A 41 0.51 1.16 -13.87
CA GLU A 41 -0.85 1.22 -14.39
C GLU A 41 -1.95 1.52 -13.35
N ILE A 42 -1.58 1.68 -12.09
CA ILE A 42 -2.54 2.13 -11.08
C ILE A 42 -2.70 3.64 -11.24
N LYS A 43 -3.91 4.08 -11.56
CA LYS A 43 -4.19 5.48 -11.88
C LYS A 43 -4.87 6.25 -10.75
N PHE A 44 -5.48 5.53 -9.81
CA PHE A 44 -6.27 6.17 -8.77
C PHE A 44 -6.20 5.35 -7.48
N MET A 45 -6.19 6.06 -6.37
CA MET A 45 -6.29 5.45 -5.05
C MET A 45 -7.22 6.32 -4.20
N SER A 46 -8.23 5.71 -3.61
CA SER A 46 -9.14 6.45 -2.74
C SER A 46 -8.47 6.72 -1.39
N ARG A 47 -9.01 7.71 -0.68
CA ARG A 47 -8.51 8.02 0.66
C ARG A 47 -8.72 6.83 1.61
N SER A 48 -9.84 6.12 1.48
CA SER A 48 -10.10 4.94 2.30
C SER A 48 -9.04 3.87 2.10
N PHE A 49 -8.68 3.59 0.84
CA PHE A 49 -7.62 2.63 0.55
C PHE A 49 -6.29 3.12 1.12
N ALA A 50 -5.98 4.41 0.90
CA ALA A 50 -4.71 4.97 1.37
C ALA A 50 -4.59 4.90 2.89
N GLN A 51 -5.67 5.15 3.61
CA GLN A 51 -5.67 5.07 5.07
C GLN A 51 -5.40 3.64 5.54
N GLU A 52 -6.11 2.67 4.97
CA GLU A 52 -5.91 1.27 5.36
C GLU A 52 -4.51 0.80 4.95
N TYR A 53 -4.06 1.19 3.77
CA TYR A 53 -2.71 0.85 3.29
C TYR A 53 -1.64 1.36 4.26
N THR A 54 -1.78 2.60 4.71
CA THR A 54 -0.82 3.20 5.62
C THR A 54 -0.79 2.46 6.96
N VAL A 55 -1.96 2.13 7.49
CA VAL A 55 -2.06 1.40 8.76
C VAL A 55 -1.43 0.02 8.62
N GLN A 56 -1.79 -0.71 7.58
CA GLN A 56 -1.26 -2.06 7.38
C GLN A 56 0.24 -2.04 7.17
N LYS A 57 0.74 -1.07 6.42
CA LYS A 57 2.18 -0.95 6.17
C LYS A 57 2.93 -0.67 7.47
N HIS A 58 2.37 0.17 8.33
CA HIS A 58 3.01 0.50 9.60
C HIS A 58 3.17 -0.74 10.49
N TYR A 59 2.17 -1.61 10.50
CA TYR A 59 2.19 -2.81 11.34
C TYR A 59 2.78 -4.03 10.66
N SER A 60 3.10 -3.93 9.36
CA SER A 60 3.68 -5.06 8.65
C SER A 60 5.13 -5.29 9.07
N GLN A 61 5.51 -6.55 9.18
CA GLN A 61 6.90 -6.93 9.48
C GLN A 61 7.71 -7.11 8.20
N SER A 62 7.06 -7.05 7.05
CA SER A 62 7.75 -7.18 5.77
C SER A 62 8.45 -5.89 5.41
N SER A 63 9.58 -6.01 4.72
CA SER A 63 10.26 -4.85 4.14
C SER A 63 9.59 -4.54 2.80
N ILE A 64 8.98 -3.38 2.69
CA ILE A 64 8.18 -3.04 1.52
C ILE A 64 8.87 -1.94 0.71
N THR A 65 9.11 -2.24 -0.58
CA THR A 65 9.64 -1.28 -1.54
C THR A 65 8.54 -0.97 -2.55
N GLU A 66 8.30 0.31 -2.80
CA GLU A 66 7.27 0.76 -3.74
C GLU A 66 7.92 1.29 -5.01
N ILE A 67 7.50 0.78 -6.16
CA ILE A 67 8.03 1.22 -7.44
C ILE A 67 6.91 1.60 -8.40
N ASN A 68 7.23 2.45 -9.36
CA ASN A 68 6.33 2.90 -10.43
C ASN A 68 5.04 3.55 -9.91
N MET A 69 5.14 4.23 -8.78
CA MET A 69 3.99 4.90 -8.18
C MET A 69 3.77 6.26 -8.85
N ALA A 70 2.53 6.55 -9.23
CA ALA A 70 2.18 7.84 -9.80
C ALA A 70 2.37 8.94 -8.74
N ILE A 71 2.75 10.12 -9.19
CA ILE A 71 3.00 11.25 -8.29
C ILE A 71 1.77 11.60 -7.45
N SER A 72 0.58 11.57 -8.07
CA SER A 72 -0.65 11.88 -7.36
C SER A 72 -0.91 10.88 -6.21
N ILE A 73 -0.62 9.61 -6.45
CA ILE A 73 -0.79 8.57 -5.43
C ILE A 73 0.24 8.77 -4.33
N LYS A 74 1.48 9.06 -4.70
CA LYS A 74 2.55 9.30 -3.73
C LYS A 74 2.18 10.47 -2.81
N LYS A 75 1.67 11.56 -3.38
CA LYS A 75 1.26 12.73 -2.58
C LYS A 75 0.13 12.39 -1.63
N LEU A 76 -0.85 11.62 -2.09
CA LEU A 76 -1.95 11.20 -1.23
C LEU A 76 -1.44 10.38 -0.05
N LEU A 77 -0.55 9.43 -0.30
CA LEU A 77 -0.01 8.58 0.76
C LEU A 77 0.81 9.40 1.76
N GLU A 78 1.54 10.41 1.29
CA GLU A 78 2.28 11.28 2.19
C GLU A 78 1.35 12.04 3.14
N VAL A 79 0.24 12.56 2.63
CA VAL A 79 -0.74 13.28 3.44
C VAL A 79 -1.37 12.34 4.45
N VAL A 80 -1.80 11.18 4.01
CA VAL A 80 -2.44 10.20 4.89
C VAL A 80 -1.48 9.72 5.97
N GLN A 81 -0.22 9.51 5.63
CA GLN A 81 0.79 9.07 6.59
C GLN A 81 1.01 10.13 7.68
N LYS A 82 1.04 11.40 7.31
CA LYS A 82 1.18 12.47 8.30
C LYS A 82 0.00 12.49 9.25
N ASP A 83 -1.22 12.34 8.72
CA ASP A 83 -2.40 12.30 9.56
C ASP A 83 -2.34 11.11 10.52
N PHE A 84 -1.91 9.95 10.03
CA PHE A 84 -1.78 8.75 10.84
C PHE A 84 -0.78 8.97 11.97
N GLU A 85 0.38 9.54 11.65
CA GLU A 85 1.41 9.79 12.65
C GLU A 85 0.93 10.77 13.73
N GLN A 86 0.16 11.77 13.35
CA GLN A 86 -0.32 12.78 14.29
C GLN A 86 -1.46 12.29 15.17
N THR A 87 -2.30 11.40 14.66
CA THR A 87 -3.50 10.97 15.39
C THR A 87 -3.38 9.59 16.01
N CYS A 88 -2.64 8.69 15.40
CA CYS A 88 -2.59 7.29 15.82
C CYS A 88 -1.29 6.89 16.52
N LEU A 89 -0.23 7.66 16.34
CA LEU A 89 1.07 7.33 16.92
C LEU A 89 1.45 8.20 18.12
N ARG A 90 0.52 8.97 18.61
CA ARG A 90 0.78 9.78 19.81
C ARG A 90 0.85 8.93 21.06
#